data_79cc60bf40c00571ab7c5876a868e41d
#
_entry.id   79cc60bf40c00571ab7c5876a868e41d
#
_cell.length_a   1.000
_cell.length_b   1.000
_cell.length_c   1.000
_cell.angle_alpha   90.00
_cell.angle_beta   90.00
_cell.angle_gamma   90.00
#
_symmetry.space_group_name_H-M   'P 1'
#
loop_
_entity.id
_entity.type
_entity.pdbx_description
1 polymer ?
#
loop_
_entity_poly.entity_id
_entity_poly.type
_entity_poly.pdbx_seq_one_letter_code
_entity_poly.pdbx_strand_id
1 'polypeptide(L)'
;FRRVLFRSYYIDLLFYHRRLHCLVAIDLKIDSFKAAHKGQMELYLRWLEKYERVEGENAPIGLILCAGKNDEHVELMHLEESNIRVAEYMTMLPDKKVLEMKLQKAISYARERMAIQEQATE
;
A
#
# COMPACT_ATOMS: atom_id res chain seq x y z
N PHE A 1 7.52 5.55 -4.45
CA PHE A 1 6.07 5.79 -4.32
C PHE A 1 5.59 6.71 -5.39
N ARG A 2 4.55 6.30 -6.07
CA ARG A 2 3.86 7.22 -6.94
C ARG A 2 2.37 6.91 -6.94
N ARG A 3 1.59 7.95 -7.10
CA ARG A 3 0.17 7.85 -7.24
C ARG A 3 -0.13 7.67 -8.73
N VAL A 4 -0.86 6.61 -9.06
CA VAL A 4 -1.14 6.28 -10.45
C VAL A 4 -2.62 6.50 -10.73
N LEU A 5 -2.89 7.32 -11.75
CA LEU A 5 -4.24 7.53 -12.26
C LEU A 5 -4.24 7.12 -13.72
N PHE A 6 -5.14 6.21 -14.09
CA PHE A 6 -5.39 5.96 -15.49
C PHE A 6 -6.87 5.69 -15.71
N ARG A 7 -7.44 6.33 -16.73
CA ARG A 7 -8.88 6.34 -16.98
C ARG A 7 -9.65 6.77 -15.73
N SER A 8 -10.64 5.95 -15.31
CA SER A 8 -11.43 6.20 -14.11
C SER A 8 -10.89 5.47 -12.88
N TYR A 9 -9.77 4.78 -13.02
CA TYR A 9 -9.21 3.96 -11.95
C TYR A 9 -8.10 4.70 -11.23
N TYR A 10 -8.01 4.47 -9.94
CA TYR A 10 -7.16 5.24 -9.07
C TYR A 10 -6.61 4.35 -7.97
N ILE A 11 -5.31 4.37 -7.80
CA ILE A 11 -4.62 3.63 -6.75
C ILE A 11 -3.77 4.60 -5.93
N ASP A 12 -3.74 4.42 -4.61
CA ASP A 12 -3.04 5.34 -3.73
C ASP A 12 -1.53 5.21 -3.81
N LEU A 13 -1.03 3.99 -3.80
CA LEU A 13 0.40 3.73 -3.84
C LEU A 13 0.72 2.56 -4.75
N LEU A 14 1.80 2.69 -5.49
CA LEU A 14 2.34 1.62 -6.31
C LEU A 14 3.84 1.55 -6.08
N PHE A 15 4.36 0.38 -5.76
CA PHE A 15 5.79 0.18 -5.62
C PHE A 15 6.21 -1.21 -6.10
N TYR A 16 7.51 -1.39 -6.29
CA TYR A 16 8.10 -2.65 -6.67
C TYR A 16 8.70 -3.33 -5.45
N HIS A 17 8.34 -4.60 -5.23
CA HIS A 17 8.88 -5.38 -4.13
C HIS A 17 10.06 -6.20 -4.61
N ARG A 18 11.24 -5.85 -4.17
CA ARG A 18 12.49 -6.41 -4.65
C ARG A 18 12.62 -7.92 -4.44
N ARG A 19 12.23 -8.43 -3.28
CA ARG A 19 12.34 -9.86 -2.96
C ARG A 19 11.29 -10.71 -3.68
N LEU A 20 10.10 -10.17 -3.80
CA LEU A 20 9.00 -10.87 -4.48
C LEU A 20 9.05 -10.71 -5.99
N HIS A 21 9.88 -9.80 -6.48
CA HIS A 21 10.01 -9.48 -7.90
C HIS A 21 8.65 -9.17 -8.54
N CYS A 22 7.89 -8.30 -7.92
CA CYS A 22 6.57 -7.93 -8.43
C CYS A 22 6.17 -6.52 -8.01
N LEU A 23 5.22 -5.98 -8.76
CA LEU A 23 4.57 -4.72 -8.40
C LEU A 23 3.57 -4.96 -7.28
N VAL A 24 3.49 -4.02 -6.35
CA VAL A 24 2.54 -4.04 -5.25
C VAL A 24 1.70 -2.77 -5.32
N ALA A 25 0.39 -2.95 -5.45
CA ALA A 25 -0.58 -1.85 -5.46
C ALA A 25 -1.27 -1.78 -4.10
N ILE A 26 -1.25 -0.62 -3.48
CA ILE A 26 -1.91 -0.39 -2.20
C ILE A 26 -3.04 0.59 -2.37
N ASP A 27 -4.20 0.20 -1.89
CA ASP A 27 -5.39 1.05 -1.87
C ASP A 27 -5.83 1.27 -0.42
N LEU A 28 -5.93 2.53 -0.02
CA LEU A 28 -6.31 2.91 1.33
C LEU A 28 -7.78 3.33 1.35
N LYS A 29 -8.59 2.64 2.15
CA LYS A 29 -10.00 2.94 2.31
C LYS A 29 -10.29 3.47 3.70
N ILE A 30 -11.13 4.50 3.80
CA ILE A 30 -11.53 5.08 5.07
C ILE A 30 -12.70 4.35 5.72
N ASP A 31 -13.35 3.49 4.98
CA ASP A 31 -14.49 2.69 5.44
C ASP A 31 -14.11 1.22 5.63
N SER A 32 -15.10 0.40 5.92
CA SER A 32 -14.92 -1.05 6.04
C SER A 32 -14.75 -1.69 4.66
N PHE A 33 -14.10 -2.83 4.62
CA PHE A 33 -13.91 -3.58 3.39
C PHE A 33 -15.24 -4.01 2.77
N LYS A 34 -15.38 -3.78 1.46
CA LYS A 34 -16.59 -4.12 0.68
C LYS A 34 -16.21 -4.93 -0.56
N ALA A 35 -17.17 -5.70 -1.06
CA ALA A 35 -16.98 -6.51 -2.26
C ALA A 35 -16.54 -5.67 -3.47
N ALA A 36 -17.03 -4.44 -3.59
CA ALA A 36 -16.65 -3.55 -4.68
C ALA A 36 -15.15 -3.24 -4.68
N HIS A 37 -14.51 -3.21 -3.52
CA HIS A 37 -13.07 -2.97 -3.40
C HIS A 37 -12.27 -4.09 -4.06
N LYS A 38 -12.72 -5.33 -3.92
CA LYS A 38 -12.09 -6.48 -4.58
C LYS A 38 -12.14 -6.33 -6.11
N GLY A 39 -13.32 -6.01 -6.64
CA GLY A 39 -13.48 -5.85 -8.08
C GLY A 39 -12.60 -4.77 -8.67
N GLN A 40 -12.50 -3.64 -7.99
CA GLN A 40 -11.64 -2.53 -8.40
C GLN A 40 -10.17 -2.93 -8.41
N MET A 41 -9.72 -3.61 -7.35
CA MET A 41 -8.34 -4.05 -7.23
C MET A 41 -8.00 -5.12 -8.27
N GLU A 42 -8.89 -6.09 -8.50
CA GLU A 42 -8.68 -7.11 -9.54
C GLU A 42 -8.47 -6.48 -10.91
N LEU A 43 -9.30 -5.52 -11.26
CA LEU A 43 -9.22 -4.85 -12.54
C LEU A 43 -7.91 -4.08 -12.68
N TYR A 44 -7.49 -3.41 -11.61
CA TYR A 44 -6.23 -2.68 -11.59
C TYR A 44 -5.03 -3.63 -11.73
N LEU A 45 -5.05 -4.76 -11.01
CA LEU A 45 -3.96 -5.74 -11.09
C LEU A 45 -3.84 -6.35 -12.49
N ARG A 46 -4.96 -6.60 -13.16
CA ARG A 46 -4.97 -7.08 -14.55
C ARG A 46 -4.36 -6.04 -15.48
N TRP A 47 -4.66 -4.78 -15.26
CA TRP A 47 -4.08 -3.69 -16.05
C TRP A 47 -2.57 -3.62 -15.85
N LEU A 48 -2.09 -3.71 -14.61
CA LEU A 48 -0.66 -3.72 -14.29
C LEU A 48 0.04 -4.90 -14.98
N GLU A 49 -0.55 -6.07 -14.92
CA GLU A 49 0.02 -7.26 -15.54
C GLU A 49 0.16 -7.10 -17.06
N LYS A 50 -0.82 -6.50 -17.68
CA LYS A 50 -0.83 -6.33 -19.13
C LYS A 50 0.13 -5.22 -19.61
N TYR A 51 0.20 -4.10 -18.92
CA TYR A 51 0.88 -2.90 -19.41
C TYR A 51 2.15 -2.52 -18.68
N GLU A 52 2.30 -2.89 -17.42
CA GLU A 52 3.43 -2.46 -16.59
C GLU A 52 4.37 -3.59 -16.21
N ARG A 53 3.93 -4.83 -16.24
CA ARG A 53 4.76 -5.97 -15.90
C ARG A 53 5.85 -6.18 -16.94
N VAL A 54 7.08 -6.34 -16.45
CA VAL A 54 8.24 -6.62 -17.28
C VAL A 54 8.55 -8.11 -17.26
N GLU A 55 9.13 -8.63 -18.31
CA GLU A 55 9.53 -10.03 -18.38
C GLU A 55 10.44 -10.41 -17.21
N GLY A 56 10.17 -11.54 -16.59
CA GLY A 56 10.91 -12.01 -15.41
C GLY A 56 10.26 -11.60 -14.07
N GLU A 57 9.29 -10.72 -14.10
CA GLU A 57 8.56 -10.33 -12.89
C GLU A 57 7.40 -11.29 -12.61
N ASN A 58 7.09 -11.47 -11.34
CA ASN A 58 5.89 -12.22 -10.94
C ASN A 58 4.64 -11.36 -11.09
N ALA A 59 3.47 -11.99 -10.99
CA ALA A 59 2.19 -11.28 -11.08
C ALA A 59 2.06 -10.22 -9.97
N PRO A 60 1.45 -9.06 -10.27
CA PRO A 60 1.27 -8.00 -9.27
C PRO A 60 0.41 -8.45 -8.09
N ILE A 61 0.66 -7.85 -6.94
CA ILE A 61 -0.07 -8.10 -5.70
C ILE A 61 -0.82 -6.84 -5.32
N GLY A 62 -2.06 -7.01 -4.85
CA GLY A 62 -2.87 -5.93 -4.33
C GLY A 62 -3.01 -6.01 -2.81
N LEU A 63 -2.91 -4.88 -2.15
CA LEU A 63 -3.16 -4.76 -0.71
C LEU A 63 -4.21 -3.69 -0.48
N ILE A 64 -5.31 -4.07 0.14
CA ILE A 64 -6.38 -3.14 0.51
C ILE A 64 -6.29 -2.89 2.01
N LEU A 65 -6.03 -1.65 2.39
CA LEU A 65 -6.02 -1.23 3.80
C LEU A 65 -7.34 -0.54 4.10
N CYS A 66 -8.06 -1.02 5.10
CA CYS A 66 -9.38 -0.48 5.46
C CYS A 66 -9.54 -0.31 6.96
N ALA A 67 -10.56 0.45 7.35
CA ALA A 67 -10.81 0.73 8.77
C ALA A 67 -11.32 -0.50 9.52
N GLY A 68 -11.98 -1.43 8.83
CA GLY A 68 -12.47 -2.65 9.44
C GLY A 68 -12.75 -3.70 8.38
N LYS A 69 -12.79 -4.95 8.80
CA LYS A 69 -13.14 -6.06 7.91
C LYS A 69 -13.89 -7.12 8.67
N ASN A 70 -14.75 -7.85 7.97
CA ASN A 70 -15.40 -9.05 8.47
C ASN A 70 -14.60 -10.23 7.95
N ASP A 71 -13.97 -10.98 8.84
CA ASP A 71 -13.06 -12.08 8.45
C ASP A 71 -13.79 -13.18 7.67
N GLU A 72 -15.02 -13.51 8.05
CA GLU A 72 -15.83 -14.49 7.32
C GLU A 72 -16.11 -14.01 5.90
N HIS A 73 -16.48 -12.74 5.74
CA HIS A 73 -16.74 -12.16 4.43
C HIS A 73 -15.50 -12.17 3.54
N VAL A 74 -14.36 -11.80 4.11
CA VAL A 74 -13.08 -11.82 3.41
C VAL A 74 -12.72 -13.25 2.96
N GLU A 75 -12.91 -14.23 3.84
CA GLU A 75 -12.66 -15.63 3.52
C GLU A 75 -13.53 -16.13 2.37
N LEU A 76 -14.82 -15.82 2.40
CA LEU A 76 -15.75 -16.22 1.36
C LEU A 76 -15.46 -15.61 -0.03
N MET A 77 -14.76 -14.50 -0.05
CA MET A 77 -14.44 -13.83 -1.32
C MET A 77 -13.22 -14.40 -2.03
N HIS A 78 -12.49 -15.33 -1.42
CA HIS A 78 -11.32 -15.99 -2.02
C HIS A 78 -10.31 -15.00 -2.60
N LEU A 79 -9.96 -13.98 -1.84
CA LEU A 79 -9.07 -12.91 -2.30
C LEU A 79 -7.69 -13.40 -2.71
N GLU A 80 -7.20 -14.45 -2.06
CA GLU A 80 -5.88 -15.02 -2.33
C GLU A 80 -5.74 -15.54 -3.76
N GLU A 81 -6.81 -16.05 -4.34
CA GLU A 81 -6.81 -16.49 -5.73
C GLU A 81 -6.59 -15.34 -6.72
N SER A 82 -6.92 -14.13 -6.31
CA SER A 82 -6.74 -12.92 -7.10
C SER A 82 -5.47 -12.14 -6.74
N ASN A 83 -4.59 -12.70 -5.91
CA ASN A 83 -3.39 -12.04 -5.40
C ASN A 83 -3.70 -10.76 -4.60
N ILE A 84 -4.81 -10.75 -3.89
CA ILE A 84 -5.24 -9.62 -3.08
C ILE A 84 -5.17 -9.99 -1.61
N ARG A 85 -4.71 -9.05 -0.79
CA ARG A 85 -4.72 -9.14 0.66
C ARG A 85 -5.48 -7.95 1.22
N VAL A 86 -6.18 -8.17 2.32
CA VAL A 86 -6.92 -7.13 3.03
C VAL A 86 -6.39 -7.06 4.46
N ALA A 87 -6.09 -5.88 4.93
CA ALA A 87 -5.65 -5.66 6.29
C ALA A 87 -6.38 -4.47 6.90
N GLU A 88 -6.63 -4.54 8.20
CA GLU A 88 -7.13 -3.41 8.95
C GLU A 88 -5.96 -2.55 9.41
N TYR A 89 -6.06 -1.25 9.22
CA TYR A 89 -5.10 -0.35 9.83
C TYR A 89 -5.55 -0.01 11.25
N MET A 90 -4.63 0.49 12.05
CA MET A 90 -4.91 0.83 13.44
C MET A 90 -6.01 1.91 13.52
N THR A 91 -7.15 1.56 14.15
CA THR A 91 -8.29 2.46 14.29
C THR A 91 -8.19 3.36 15.51
N MET A 92 -7.31 3.04 16.45
CA MET A 92 -7.05 3.84 17.64
C MET A 92 -5.70 4.51 17.51
N LEU A 93 -5.70 5.84 17.61
CA LEU A 93 -4.46 6.59 17.64
C LEU A 93 -3.73 6.33 18.96
N PRO A 94 -2.39 6.25 18.95
CA PRO A 94 -1.63 6.20 20.19
C PRO A 94 -1.91 7.44 21.05
N ASP A 95 -1.62 7.35 22.35
CA ASP A 95 -1.70 8.50 23.24
C ASP A 95 -0.93 9.67 22.60
N LYS A 96 -1.49 10.87 22.73
CA LYS A 96 -0.93 12.08 22.15
C LYS A 96 0.56 12.25 22.45
N LYS A 97 0.96 11.99 23.69
CA LYS A 97 2.38 12.09 24.09
C LYS A 97 3.26 11.11 23.32
N VAL A 98 2.81 9.87 23.15
CA VAL A 98 3.56 8.85 22.42
C VAL A 98 3.69 9.24 20.96
N LEU A 99 2.60 9.74 20.37
CA LEU A 99 2.59 10.18 18.98
C LEU A 99 3.55 11.36 18.77
N GLU A 100 3.53 12.35 19.67
CA GLU A 100 4.44 13.49 19.60
C GLU A 100 5.91 13.07 19.72
N MET A 101 6.21 12.15 20.63
CA MET A 101 7.58 11.64 20.80
C MET A 101 8.06 10.92 19.53
N LYS A 102 7.23 10.09 18.94
CA LYS A 102 7.57 9.38 17.71
C LYS A 102 7.79 10.34 16.55
N LEU A 103 6.94 11.35 16.45
CA LEU A 103 7.04 12.36 15.40
C LEU A 103 8.32 13.17 15.53
N GLN A 104 8.65 13.63 16.74
CA GLN A 104 9.89 14.36 17.00
C GLN A 104 11.11 13.52 16.69
N LYS A 105 11.08 12.24 17.06
CA LYS A 105 12.17 11.32 16.79
C LYS A 105 12.40 11.15 15.28
N ALA A 106 11.32 11.03 14.52
CA ALA A 106 11.38 10.91 13.06
C ALA A 106 11.94 12.19 12.43
N ILE A 107 11.53 13.35 12.91
CA ILE A 107 12.02 14.66 12.44
C ILE A 107 13.51 14.81 12.73
N SER A 108 13.94 14.48 13.94
CA SER A 108 15.35 14.54 14.33
C SER A 108 16.21 13.64 13.46
N TYR A 109 15.75 12.41 13.23
CA TYR A 109 16.43 11.46 12.35
C TYR A 109 16.57 11.99 10.92
N ALA A 110 15.51 12.56 10.38
CA ALA A 110 15.51 13.13 9.03
C ALA A 110 16.49 14.31 8.93
N ARG A 111 16.56 15.17 9.95
CA ARG A 111 17.48 16.30 10.00
C ARG A 111 18.94 15.85 10.04
N GLU A 112 19.23 14.83 10.84
CA GLU A 112 20.58 14.27 10.92
C GLU A 112 21.03 13.71 9.57
N ARG A 113 20.14 13.00 8.88
CA ARG A 113 20.46 12.47 7.55
C ARG A 113 20.69 13.57 6.53
N MET A 114 19.90 14.62 6.56
CA MET A 114 20.09 15.78 5.67
C MET A 114 21.42 16.47 5.94
N ALA A 115 21.79 16.66 7.20
CA ALA A 115 23.08 17.26 7.56
C ALA A 115 24.26 16.42 7.05
N ILE A 116 24.18 15.09 7.16
CA ILE A 116 25.19 14.18 6.64
C ILE A 116 25.31 14.30 5.11
N GLN A 117 24.20 14.37 4.41
CA GLN A 117 24.18 14.53 2.96
C GLN A 117 24.80 15.86 2.53
N GLU A 118 24.51 16.94 3.22
CA GLU A 118 25.10 18.25 2.94
C GLU A 118 26.62 18.23 3.11
N GLN A 119 27.13 17.59 4.15
CA GLN A 119 28.55 17.42 4.36
C GLN A 119 29.20 16.56 3.28
N ALA A 120 28.49 15.55 2.78
CA ALA A 120 29.01 14.66 1.76
C ALA A 120 29.09 15.33 0.38
N THR A 121 28.32 16.38 0.13
CA THR A 121 28.30 17.10 -1.14
C THR A 121 29.31 18.25 -1.22
N GLU A 122 29.94 18.58 -0.12
CA GLU A 122 31.05 19.54 -0.08
C GLU A 122 32.37 18.83 -0.40
#